data_5523b48a054f360b4e7e3cc416ebcb01
#
_entry.id   5523b48a054f360b4e7e3cc416ebcb01
#
_cell.length_a   1.000
_cell.length_b   1.000
_cell.length_c   1.000
_cell.angle_alpha   90.00
_cell.angle_beta   90.00
_cell.angle_gamma   90.00
#
_symmetry.space_group_name_H-M   'P 1'
#
loop_
_entity.id
_entity.type
_entity.pdbx_description
1 polymer ?
#
loop_
_entity_poly.entity_id
_entity_poly.type
_entity_poly.pdbx_seq_one_letter_code
_entity_poly.pdbx_strand_id
1 'polypeptide(L)'
;AWFVLIRRRPVAGSHRAVLVGDDHTAMAELFETTDLSIVGYVAPSIQYDPEPSEQGSTTRFADGGTHQQPRLDDVECLGGLSRLEEVFVEHDIDTAVLAFERSDRAEFFGTLATCYDHGVAAKAHRKHADSVLTTDTSVVGLVDIQLEPWDWEDRALKRLFDIAFAATGLIVLSPIILPVAIAIKLDSPGPVLYGQERTAEFGETVEIYKFRSMVADAEADTGAKLSEEDAGGVDSRVTRTGRLLRRTHLDEIPQLWSILVGDMAVVGPRPERPELDADIESGITQWRRRWFVKPGLTGLAQINGATGHDPERKLRYDTQYIHQQSFWVD
;
A
#
# COMPACT_ATOMS: atom_id res chain seq x y z
N ALA A 1 12.78 8.60 11.14
CA ALA A 1 12.50 7.83 12.38
C ALA A 1 12.42 8.70 13.64
N TRP A 2 13.36 9.63 13.89
CA TRP A 2 13.34 10.48 15.10
C TRP A 2 12.23 11.54 15.10
N PHE A 3 11.92 12.10 13.95
CA PHE A 3 10.84 13.09 13.75
C PHE A 3 9.45 12.49 14.03
N VAL A 4 9.20 11.26 13.62
CA VAL A 4 7.95 10.53 13.86
C VAL A 4 7.72 10.27 15.36
N LEU A 5 8.78 10.01 16.12
CA LEU A 5 8.69 9.73 17.56
C LEU A 5 8.35 10.97 18.40
N ILE A 6 8.74 12.18 17.94
CA ILE A 6 8.48 13.44 18.64
C ILE A 6 7.05 13.94 18.38
N ARG A 7 6.52 13.77 17.16
CA ARG A 7 5.15 14.20 16.80
C ARG A 7 4.03 13.32 17.39
N ARG A 8 4.31 12.08 17.75
CA ARG A 8 3.34 11.14 18.36
C ARG A 8 2.92 11.47 19.80
N ARG A 9 3.35 12.59 20.38
CA ARG A 9 2.80 13.05 21.67
C ARG A 9 1.55 13.86 21.37
N PRO A 10 0.34 13.43 21.83
CA PRO A 10 -0.86 14.25 21.69
C PRO A 10 -0.64 15.56 22.46
N VAL A 11 -0.38 16.64 21.73
CA VAL A 11 -0.46 17.98 22.30
C VAL A 11 -1.95 18.25 22.46
N ALA A 12 -2.38 18.51 23.68
CA ALA A 12 -3.74 18.94 23.97
C ALA A 12 -3.93 20.36 23.36
N GLY A 13 -4.34 20.42 22.10
CA GLY A 13 -4.60 21.62 21.33
C GLY A 13 -5.51 21.27 20.15
N SER A 14 -6.16 22.23 19.55
CA SER A 14 -7.08 22.05 18.42
C SER A 14 -6.43 21.18 17.34
N HIS A 15 -7.02 20.02 17.03
CA HIS A 15 -6.56 19.15 15.95
C HIS A 15 -6.65 19.89 14.61
N ARG A 16 -5.50 20.24 14.04
CA ARG A 16 -5.41 20.93 12.75
C ARG A 16 -5.53 19.88 11.65
N ALA A 17 -6.53 20.03 10.82
CA ALA A 17 -6.82 19.08 9.76
C ALA A 17 -6.71 19.74 8.38
N VAL A 18 -6.35 18.94 7.37
CA VAL A 18 -6.33 19.32 5.96
C VAL A 18 -7.24 18.37 5.18
N LEU A 19 -8.05 18.91 4.26
CA LEU A 19 -8.80 18.12 3.29
C LEU A 19 -7.86 17.76 2.12
N VAL A 20 -7.88 16.49 1.69
CA VAL A 20 -7.03 16.03 0.58
C VAL A 20 -7.86 15.21 -0.39
N GLY A 21 -7.87 15.59 -1.67
CA GLY A 21 -8.57 14.81 -2.69
C GLY A 21 -9.05 15.64 -3.88
N ASP A 22 -9.89 15.02 -4.70
CA ASP A 22 -10.47 15.56 -5.94
C ASP A 22 -12.01 15.58 -5.93
N ASP A 23 -12.64 14.98 -4.90
CA ASP A 23 -14.09 15.02 -4.72
C ASP A 23 -14.52 16.28 -3.98
N HIS A 24 -14.69 17.38 -4.74
CA HIS A 24 -15.11 18.67 -4.19
C HIS A 24 -16.45 18.61 -3.44
N THR A 25 -17.36 17.71 -3.85
CA THR A 25 -18.67 17.55 -3.19
C THR A 25 -18.50 16.93 -1.80
N ALA A 26 -17.72 15.86 -1.72
CA ALA A 26 -17.40 15.24 -0.44
C ALA A 26 -16.58 16.16 0.47
N MET A 27 -15.63 16.93 -0.09
CA MET A 27 -14.87 17.93 0.69
C MET A 27 -15.77 19.00 1.30
N ALA A 28 -16.71 19.52 0.53
CA ALA A 28 -17.64 20.54 0.99
C ALA A 28 -18.59 19.99 2.09
N GLU A 29 -19.10 18.76 1.92
CA GLU A 29 -19.90 18.09 2.93
C GLU A 29 -19.11 17.86 4.23
N LEU A 30 -17.87 17.39 4.10
CA LEU A 30 -17.00 17.13 5.26
C LEU A 30 -16.61 18.42 5.97
N PHE A 31 -16.39 19.51 5.25
CA PHE A 31 -16.09 20.82 5.84
C PHE A 31 -17.25 21.32 6.75
N GLU A 32 -18.49 21.08 6.34
CA GLU A 32 -19.66 21.51 7.14
C GLU A 32 -20.00 20.56 8.30
N THR A 33 -19.71 19.25 8.13
CA THR A 33 -20.19 18.23 9.08
C THR A 33 -19.15 17.83 10.12
N THR A 34 -17.86 18.17 9.91
CA THR A 34 -16.79 17.77 10.83
C THR A 34 -16.53 18.84 11.90
N ASP A 35 -16.27 18.40 13.13
CA ASP A 35 -15.80 19.25 14.22
C ASP A 35 -14.27 19.53 14.17
N LEU A 36 -13.58 19.07 13.10
CA LEU A 36 -12.14 19.27 12.95
C LEU A 36 -11.83 20.71 12.52
N SER A 37 -10.73 21.27 13.02
CA SER A 37 -10.24 22.58 12.59
C SER A 37 -9.56 22.45 11.22
N ILE A 38 -10.34 22.61 10.15
CA ILE A 38 -9.82 22.55 8.77
C ILE A 38 -9.00 23.81 8.47
N VAL A 39 -7.74 23.63 8.10
CA VAL A 39 -6.81 24.73 7.78
C VAL A 39 -6.90 25.11 6.30
N GLY A 40 -7.15 24.14 5.43
CA GLY A 40 -7.23 24.32 3.99
C GLY A 40 -7.43 22.99 3.28
N TYR A 41 -7.25 22.98 1.97
CA TYR A 41 -7.33 21.75 1.18
C TYR A 41 -6.15 21.59 0.21
N VAL A 42 -5.87 20.34 -0.17
CA VAL A 42 -4.87 19.93 -1.17
C VAL A 42 -5.57 19.08 -2.22
N ALA A 43 -5.35 19.38 -3.51
CA ALA A 43 -5.96 18.65 -4.62
C ALA A 43 -4.91 18.06 -5.58
N PRO A 44 -5.19 16.91 -6.26
CA PRO A 44 -4.26 16.26 -7.17
C PRO A 44 -3.80 17.12 -8.35
N SER A 45 -4.69 17.90 -8.92
CA SER A 45 -4.39 18.85 -9.97
C SER A 45 -5.00 20.19 -9.61
N ILE A 46 -4.17 21.21 -9.52
CA ILE A 46 -4.64 22.58 -9.54
C ILE A 46 -4.93 22.86 -11.02
N GLN A 47 -6.18 22.73 -11.45
CA GLN A 47 -6.65 23.53 -12.57
C GLN A 47 -6.68 24.98 -12.05
N TYR A 48 -5.56 25.65 -12.23
CA TYR A 48 -5.51 27.10 -12.10
C TYR A 48 -6.38 27.64 -13.24
N ASP A 49 -7.65 27.92 -12.94
CA ASP A 49 -8.54 28.69 -13.80
C ASP A 49 -8.22 30.17 -13.52
N PRO A 50 -7.44 30.86 -14.39
CA PRO A 50 -6.96 32.22 -14.08
C PRO A 50 -8.02 33.29 -14.34
N GLU A 51 -9.27 32.93 -14.64
CA GLU A 51 -10.33 33.91 -14.84
C GLU A 51 -11.50 33.71 -13.86
N PRO A 52 -11.81 34.73 -13.03
CA PRO A 52 -13.13 34.79 -12.42
C PRO A 52 -14.12 34.95 -13.56
N SER A 53 -14.83 33.88 -13.92
CA SER A 53 -15.94 33.96 -14.84
C SER A 53 -17.03 34.86 -14.21
N GLU A 54 -17.02 36.14 -14.56
CA GLU A 54 -18.15 37.04 -14.45
C GLU A 54 -19.28 36.55 -15.36
N GLN A 55 -19.87 35.42 -15.06
CA GLN A 55 -21.16 35.03 -15.57
C GLN A 55 -21.98 34.35 -14.50
N GLY A 56 -22.50 35.15 -13.59
CA GLY A 56 -23.62 34.79 -12.76
C GLY A 56 -24.82 34.43 -13.63
N SER A 57 -24.94 33.18 -14.00
CA SER A 57 -26.18 32.62 -14.50
C SER A 57 -27.13 32.43 -13.33
N THR A 58 -27.85 33.48 -12.97
CA THR A 58 -29.05 33.39 -12.12
C THR A 58 -30.16 32.71 -12.88
N THR A 59 -30.21 31.39 -12.90
CA THR A 59 -31.45 30.67 -13.15
C THR A 59 -32.28 30.72 -11.86
N ARG A 60 -33.14 31.73 -11.80
CA ARG A 60 -34.24 31.78 -10.80
C ARG A 60 -35.21 30.66 -11.14
N PHE A 61 -35.14 29.55 -10.45
CA PHE A 61 -36.30 28.69 -10.24
C PHE A 61 -36.98 29.17 -8.97
N ALA A 62 -38.22 29.65 -9.14
CA ALA A 62 -39.11 29.98 -8.07
C ALA A 62 -39.62 28.69 -7.41
N ASP A 63 -38.94 28.25 -6.37
CA ASP A 63 -39.56 27.54 -5.25
C ASP A 63 -38.68 27.70 -4.01
N GLY A 64 -39.31 28.05 -2.89
CA GLY A 64 -38.67 28.59 -1.72
C GLY A 64 -37.96 27.53 -0.86
N GLY A 65 -36.71 27.34 -1.10
CA GLY A 65 -35.79 26.59 -0.24
C GLY A 65 -34.38 26.92 -0.68
N THR A 66 -33.74 27.91 -0.03
CA THR A 66 -32.29 28.16 -0.19
C THR A 66 -31.53 27.07 0.50
N HIS A 67 -31.36 25.92 -0.16
CA HIS A 67 -30.21 25.05 0.08
C HIS A 67 -29.02 25.70 -0.61
N GLN A 68 -28.26 26.53 0.11
CA GLN A 68 -26.92 26.89 -0.32
C GLN A 68 -26.12 25.58 -0.38
N GLN A 69 -25.73 25.15 -1.58
CA GLN A 69 -24.71 24.12 -1.70
C GLN A 69 -23.43 24.65 -1.01
N PRO A 70 -22.82 23.88 -0.14
CA PRO A 70 -21.58 24.27 0.53
C PRO A 70 -20.53 24.59 -0.55
N ARG A 71 -19.88 25.74 -0.42
CA ARG A 71 -18.85 26.18 -1.36
C ARG A 71 -17.50 25.99 -0.73
N LEU A 72 -16.65 25.23 -1.42
CA LEU A 72 -15.22 25.12 -1.08
C LEU A 72 -14.50 26.47 -1.25
N ASP A 73 -15.16 27.45 -1.86
CA ASP A 73 -14.64 28.81 -2.13
C ASP A 73 -14.20 29.57 -0.86
N ASP A 74 -14.67 29.13 0.32
CA ASP A 74 -14.29 29.71 1.61
C ASP A 74 -13.07 29.03 2.27
N VAL A 75 -12.53 27.96 1.64
CA VAL A 75 -11.38 27.18 2.15
C VAL A 75 -10.15 27.42 1.29
N GLU A 76 -9.04 27.80 1.90
CA GLU A 76 -7.79 28.08 1.20
C GLU A 76 -7.20 26.84 0.54
N CYS A 77 -6.83 26.94 -0.75
CA CYS A 77 -6.07 25.90 -1.44
C CYS A 77 -4.59 26.01 -1.07
N LEU A 78 -4.06 25.01 -0.37
CA LEU A 78 -2.69 24.97 0.11
C LEU A 78 -1.70 24.41 -0.93
N GLY A 79 -2.20 23.83 -2.02
CA GLY A 79 -1.37 23.33 -3.12
C GLY A 79 -1.81 22.00 -3.71
N GLY A 80 -0.93 21.39 -4.50
CA GLY A 80 -1.10 20.06 -5.09
C GLY A 80 -0.54 18.95 -4.20
N LEU A 81 -0.88 17.67 -4.51
CA LEU A 81 -0.38 16.51 -3.77
C LEU A 81 1.15 16.44 -3.69
N SER A 82 1.86 16.95 -4.69
CA SER A 82 3.34 17.00 -4.68
C SER A 82 3.93 17.87 -3.56
N ARG A 83 3.12 18.75 -2.95
CA ARG A 83 3.51 19.59 -1.82
C ARG A 83 2.94 19.14 -0.48
N LEU A 84 2.30 17.98 -0.43
CA LEU A 84 1.59 17.52 0.76
C LEU A 84 2.49 17.44 2.00
N GLU A 85 3.72 16.97 1.84
CA GLU A 85 4.73 16.92 2.91
C GLU A 85 5.04 18.34 3.46
N GLU A 86 5.23 19.30 2.56
CA GLU A 86 5.48 20.69 2.92
C GLU A 86 4.29 21.26 3.70
N VAL A 87 3.05 21.02 3.21
CA VAL A 87 1.81 21.44 3.86
C VAL A 87 1.69 20.88 5.27
N PHE A 88 2.01 19.59 5.46
CA PHE A 88 1.98 18.98 6.80
C PHE A 88 2.91 19.65 7.78
N VAL A 89 4.09 20.08 7.31
CA VAL A 89 5.10 20.75 8.15
C VAL A 89 4.77 22.23 8.36
N GLU A 90 4.46 22.98 7.29
CA GLU A 90 4.23 24.42 7.35
C GLU A 90 2.99 24.79 8.18
N HIS A 91 1.94 23.97 8.08
CA HIS A 91 0.68 24.23 8.76
C HIS A 91 0.49 23.41 10.04
N ASP A 92 1.50 22.64 10.46
CA ASP A 92 1.46 21.78 11.66
C ASP A 92 0.21 20.88 11.70
N ILE A 93 0.00 20.11 10.62
CA ILE A 93 -1.17 19.27 10.42
C ILE A 93 -1.06 17.99 11.25
N ASP A 94 -2.11 17.69 12.03
CA ASP A 94 -2.23 16.46 12.82
C ASP A 94 -3.06 15.40 12.12
N THR A 95 -4.00 15.82 11.26
CA THR A 95 -4.98 14.93 10.63
C THR A 95 -5.18 15.29 9.16
N ALA A 96 -5.09 14.30 8.27
CA ALA A 96 -5.49 14.41 6.88
C ALA A 96 -6.86 13.74 6.68
N VAL A 97 -7.79 14.44 6.04
CA VAL A 97 -9.13 13.95 5.73
C VAL A 97 -9.23 13.73 4.23
N LEU A 98 -9.26 12.46 3.83
CA LEU A 98 -9.20 12.05 2.44
C LEU A 98 -10.61 12.03 1.82
N ALA A 99 -10.78 12.82 0.77
CA ALA A 99 -12.01 12.95 -0.01
C ALA A 99 -11.69 12.83 -1.50
N PHE A 100 -11.31 11.65 -1.95
CA PHE A 100 -11.04 11.32 -3.35
C PHE A 100 -12.29 10.73 -4.01
N GLU A 101 -12.44 10.88 -5.33
CA GLU A 101 -13.47 10.15 -6.06
C GLU A 101 -13.24 8.65 -6.01
N ARG A 102 -11.97 8.23 -6.10
CA ARG A 102 -11.53 6.83 -6.11
C ARG A 102 -10.42 6.60 -5.11
N SER A 103 -10.37 5.39 -4.56
CA SER A 103 -9.25 4.95 -3.71
C SER A 103 -8.16 4.29 -4.57
N ASP A 104 -7.59 5.04 -5.54
CA ASP A 104 -6.55 4.53 -6.41
C ASP A 104 -5.18 4.44 -5.72
N ARG A 105 -4.25 3.74 -6.38
CA ARG A 105 -2.91 3.47 -5.85
C ARG A 105 -2.06 4.73 -5.74
N ALA A 106 -2.11 5.60 -6.75
CA ALA A 106 -1.18 6.71 -6.86
C ALA A 106 -1.55 7.87 -5.92
N GLU A 107 -2.79 8.29 -5.94
CA GLU A 107 -3.24 9.50 -5.24
C GLU A 107 -3.73 9.18 -3.83
N PHE A 108 -4.71 8.28 -3.71
CA PHE A 108 -5.28 7.95 -2.41
C PHE A 108 -4.27 7.21 -1.52
N PHE A 109 -3.68 6.10 -1.99
CA PHE A 109 -2.73 5.33 -1.21
C PHE A 109 -1.37 6.04 -1.08
N GLY A 110 -0.93 6.81 -2.09
CA GLY A 110 0.24 7.69 -1.97
C GLY A 110 0.06 8.75 -0.88
N THR A 111 -1.15 9.30 -0.73
CA THR A 111 -1.48 10.19 0.39
C THR A 111 -1.41 9.47 1.74
N LEU A 112 -1.89 8.21 1.82
CA LEU A 112 -1.78 7.43 3.06
C LEU A 112 -0.32 7.12 3.43
N ALA A 113 0.53 6.79 2.44
CA ALA A 113 1.96 6.62 2.65
C ALA A 113 2.61 7.89 3.23
N THR A 114 2.30 9.05 2.63
CA THR A 114 2.78 10.34 3.14
C THR A 114 2.29 10.62 4.56
N CYS A 115 1.03 10.32 4.87
CA CYS A 115 0.50 10.44 6.23
C CYS A 115 1.26 9.55 7.21
N TYR A 116 1.52 8.29 6.82
CA TYR A 116 2.27 7.33 7.61
C TYR A 116 3.69 7.82 7.91
N ASP A 117 4.41 8.27 6.89
CA ASP A 117 5.81 8.73 7.01
C ASP A 117 5.95 9.97 7.91
N HIS A 118 4.94 10.84 7.91
CA HIS A 118 4.93 12.07 8.70
C HIS A 118 4.21 11.94 10.05
N GLY A 119 3.65 10.77 10.37
CA GLY A 119 2.91 10.53 11.61
C GLY A 119 1.62 11.37 11.72
N VAL A 120 1.01 11.69 10.58
CA VAL A 120 -0.27 12.39 10.46
C VAL A 120 -1.39 11.35 10.49
N ALA A 121 -2.39 11.55 11.33
CA ALA A 121 -3.56 10.67 11.36
C ALA A 121 -4.36 10.80 10.06
N ALA A 122 -4.87 9.69 9.56
CA ALA A 122 -5.67 9.69 8.34
C ALA A 122 -7.13 9.31 8.63
N LYS A 123 -8.04 10.09 8.06
CA LYS A 123 -9.47 9.80 8.01
C LYS A 123 -9.91 9.79 6.56
N ALA A 124 -10.90 8.99 6.20
CA ALA A 124 -11.45 9.03 4.86
C ALA A 124 -12.97 9.17 4.88
N HIS A 125 -13.50 9.67 3.78
CA HIS A 125 -14.95 9.62 3.55
C HIS A 125 -15.41 8.16 3.55
N ARG A 126 -16.57 7.90 4.17
CA ARG A 126 -17.10 6.54 4.39
C ARG A 126 -17.21 5.66 3.14
N LYS A 127 -17.33 6.26 1.95
CA LYS A 127 -17.36 5.51 0.68
C LYS A 127 -16.10 4.66 0.43
N HIS A 128 -14.97 5.00 1.09
CA HIS A 128 -13.70 4.28 0.98
C HIS A 128 -13.45 3.23 2.07
N ALA A 129 -14.41 3.04 2.99
CA ALA A 129 -14.26 2.12 4.14
C ALA A 129 -13.90 0.68 3.74
N ASP A 130 -14.36 0.21 2.58
CA ASP A 130 -14.04 -1.14 2.09
C ASP A 130 -12.59 -1.28 1.62
N SER A 131 -11.96 -0.19 1.19
CA SER A 131 -10.59 -0.20 0.66
C SER A 131 -9.51 -0.07 1.72
N VAL A 132 -9.86 0.28 2.96
CA VAL A 132 -8.92 0.61 4.03
C VAL A 132 -9.15 -0.24 5.28
N LEU A 133 -8.16 -0.28 6.18
CA LEU A 133 -8.35 -0.77 7.54
C LEU A 133 -8.95 0.34 8.37
N THR A 134 -10.09 0.06 9.01
CA THR A 134 -10.81 1.04 9.82
C THR A 134 -10.83 0.63 11.28
N THR A 135 -10.80 1.62 12.18
CA THR A 135 -11.18 1.44 13.58
C THR A 135 -12.70 1.67 13.73
N ASP A 136 -13.31 1.04 14.74
CA ASP A 136 -14.78 1.10 14.97
C ASP A 136 -15.33 2.49 15.32
N THR A 137 -14.51 3.52 15.42
CA THR A 137 -14.90 4.89 15.73
C THR A 137 -15.26 5.65 14.46
N SER A 138 -16.50 5.52 13.99
CA SER A 138 -17.01 6.34 12.90
C SER A 138 -17.77 7.56 13.44
N VAL A 139 -17.22 8.75 13.21
CA VAL A 139 -17.98 10.00 13.22
C VAL A 139 -18.87 10.03 11.96
N VAL A 140 -20.00 10.70 11.98
CA VAL A 140 -20.92 10.76 10.83
C VAL A 140 -20.18 11.13 9.55
N GLY A 141 -20.19 10.25 8.55
CA GLY A 141 -19.59 10.48 7.24
C GLY A 141 -18.08 10.15 7.10
N LEU A 142 -17.35 10.01 8.21
CA LEU A 142 -15.90 9.72 8.23
C LEU A 142 -15.60 8.36 8.85
N VAL A 143 -14.53 7.73 8.37
CA VAL A 143 -13.92 6.55 8.97
C VAL A 143 -12.48 6.84 9.34
N ASP A 144 -12.07 6.43 10.52
CA ASP A 144 -10.68 6.52 10.96
C ASP A 144 -9.88 5.39 10.30
N ILE A 145 -8.79 5.75 9.62
CA ILE A 145 -7.92 4.79 8.96
C ILE A 145 -6.84 4.34 9.94
N GLN A 146 -6.75 3.04 10.13
CA GLN A 146 -5.69 2.44 10.92
C GLN A 146 -4.44 2.27 10.04
N LEU A 147 -3.62 3.32 9.93
CA LEU A 147 -2.37 3.28 9.16
C LEU A 147 -1.38 2.27 9.72
N GLU A 148 -1.41 2.05 11.02
CA GLU A 148 -0.57 1.10 11.74
C GLU A 148 -1.47 0.08 12.45
N PRO A 149 -1.64 -1.13 11.89
CA PRO A 149 -2.51 -2.14 12.48
C PRO A 149 -1.95 -2.74 13.77
N TRP A 150 -0.65 -2.55 14.06
CA TRP A 150 0.04 -3.13 15.21
C TRP A 150 0.68 -2.07 16.10
N ASP A 151 0.80 -2.37 17.39
CA ASP A 151 1.49 -1.51 18.34
C ASP A 151 2.98 -1.40 18.03
N TRP A 152 3.60 -0.30 18.45
CA TRP A 152 5.01 -0.02 18.15
C TRP A 152 5.96 -1.09 18.72
N GLU A 153 5.63 -1.71 19.87
CA GLU A 153 6.39 -2.79 20.50
C GLU A 153 6.39 -4.04 19.62
N ASP A 154 5.22 -4.44 19.13
CA ASP A 154 5.07 -5.59 18.23
C ASP A 154 5.79 -5.36 16.90
N ARG A 155 5.73 -4.16 16.35
CA ARG A 155 6.48 -3.79 15.14
C ARG A 155 7.99 -3.83 15.35
N ALA A 156 8.48 -3.33 16.50
CA ALA A 156 9.90 -3.36 16.82
C ALA A 156 10.41 -4.80 17.01
N LEU A 157 9.66 -5.64 17.72
CA LEU A 157 9.97 -7.05 17.90
C LEU A 157 9.95 -7.81 16.58
N LYS A 158 8.92 -7.57 15.75
CA LYS A 158 8.85 -8.14 14.41
C LYS A 158 10.05 -7.73 13.56
N ARG A 159 10.41 -6.45 13.54
CA ARG A 159 11.56 -5.99 12.77
C ARG A 159 12.86 -6.61 13.23
N LEU A 160 13.06 -6.76 14.54
CA LEU A 160 14.22 -7.44 15.09
C LEU A 160 14.28 -8.92 14.67
N PHE A 161 13.13 -9.61 14.73
CA PHE A 161 12.98 -10.98 14.24
C PHE A 161 13.32 -11.07 12.74
N ASP A 162 12.74 -10.21 11.90
CA ASP A 162 12.98 -10.18 10.45
C ASP A 162 14.47 -10.01 10.13
N ILE A 163 15.15 -9.07 10.80
CA ILE A 163 16.59 -8.84 10.62
C ILE A 163 17.40 -10.05 11.07
N ALA A 164 17.10 -10.60 12.25
CA ALA A 164 17.84 -11.74 12.79
C ALA A 164 17.67 -12.98 11.88
N PHE A 165 16.46 -13.25 11.42
CA PHE A 165 16.14 -14.35 10.52
C PHE A 165 16.88 -14.19 9.18
N ALA A 166 16.75 -13.02 8.55
CA ALA A 166 17.35 -12.75 7.23
C ALA A 166 18.88 -12.78 7.28
N ALA A 167 19.49 -12.17 8.30
CA ALA A 167 20.94 -12.18 8.49
C ALA A 167 21.46 -13.60 8.70
N THR A 168 20.81 -14.37 9.60
CA THR A 168 21.18 -15.77 9.86
C THR A 168 21.01 -16.61 8.59
N GLY A 169 19.88 -16.45 7.89
CA GLY A 169 19.62 -17.14 6.64
C GLY A 169 20.68 -16.87 5.57
N LEU A 170 21.07 -15.62 5.37
CA LEU A 170 22.13 -15.25 4.42
C LEU A 170 23.47 -15.84 4.81
N ILE A 171 23.85 -15.83 6.09
CA ILE A 171 25.11 -16.42 6.56
C ILE A 171 25.11 -17.92 6.33
N VAL A 172 24.07 -18.62 6.74
CA VAL A 172 23.96 -20.09 6.64
C VAL A 172 23.89 -20.55 5.19
N LEU A 173 23.15 -19.82 4.34
CA LEU A 173 22.95 -20.18 2.94
C LEU A 173 24.05 -19.62 2.01
N SER A 174 24.94 -18.77 2.49
CA SER A 174 26.04 -18.20 1.68
C SER A 174 26.89 -19.24 0.94
N PRO A 175 27.24 -20.42 1.49
CA PRO A 175 27.98 -21.43 0.75
C PRO A 175 27.22 -22.02 -0.45
N ILE A 176 25.88 -21.91 -0.45
CA ILE A 176 25.01 -22.46 -1.51
C ILE A 176 24.85 -21.47 -2.66
N ILE A 177 24.99 -20.18 -2.40
CA ILE A 177 24.79 -19.10 -3.40
C ILE A 177 25.68 -19.30 -4.64
N LEU A 178 26.97 -19.55 -4.44
CA LEU A 178 27.91 -19.72 -5.55
C LEU A 178 27.64 -20.99 -6.39
N PRO A 179 27.47 -22.19 -5.80
CA PRO A 179 27.00 -23.36 -6.54
C PRO A 179 25.73 -23.17 -7.33
N VAL A 180 24.70 -22.50 -6.74
CA VAL A 180 23.44 -22.18 -7.41
C VAL A 180 23.69 -21.25 -8.60
N ALA A 181 24.48 -20.19 -8.43
CA ALA A 181 24.80 -19.26 -9.49
C ALA A 181 25.50 -19.95 -10.68
N ILE A 182 26.45 -20.86 -10.39
CA ILE A 182 27.14 -21.66 -11.42
C ILE A 182 26.14 -22.58 -12.13
N ALA A 183 25.30 -23.30 -11.40
CA ALA A 183 24.28 -24.19 -11.97
C ALA A 183 23.33 -23.47 -12.93
N ILE A 184 22.84 -22.27 -12.54
CA ILE A 184 21.99 -21.43 -13.39
C ILE A 184 22.72 -21.04 -14.68
N LYS A 185 23.99 -20.63 -14.59
CA LYS A 185 24.79 -20.21 -15.76
C LYS A 185 25.08 -21.38 -16.72
N LEU A 186 25.24 -22.59 -16.18
CA LEU A 186 25.46 -23.77 -16.99
C LEU A 186 24.17 -24.29 -17.66
N ASP A 187 23.04 -24.09 -17.04
CA ASP A 187 21.75 -24.58 -17.53
C ASP A 187 21.13 -23.67 -18.63
N SER A 188 21.32 -22.35 -18.53
CA SER A 188 20.82 -21.40 -19.55
C SER A 188 21.61 -20.09 -19.60
N PRO A 189 21.76 -19.46 -20.79
CA PRO A 189 22.43 -18.17 -20.95
C PRO A 189 21.59 -17.06 -20.28
N GLY A 190 22.25 -15.96 -19.80
CA GLY A 190 21.61 -14.80 -19.21
C GLY A 190 22.03 -14.52 -17.76
N PRO A 191 21.39 -13.58 -17.04
CA PRO A 191 21.75 -13.20 -15.68
C PRO A 191 21.43 -14.32 -14.67
N VAL A 192 22.09 -14.30 -13.51
CA VAL A 192 21.82 -15.24 -12.39
C VAL A 192 20.59 -14.83 -11.60
N LEU A 193 20.44 -13.53 -11.40
CA LEU A 193 19.31 -12.95 -10.70
C LEU A 193 18.26 -12.44 -11.68
N TYR A 194 17.01 -12.51 -11.26
CA TYR A 194 15.85 -11.95 -11.93
C TYR A 194 15.18 -10.99 -10.96
N GLY A 195 15.06 -9.72 -11.35
CA GLY A 195 14.32 -8.69 -10.61
C GLY A 195 12.90 -8.57 -11.14
N GLN A 196 11.95 -8.37 -10.25
CA GLN A 196 10.55 -8.20 -10.59
C GLN A 196 9.89 -7.20 -9.65
N GLU A 197 9.20 -6.22 -10.23
CA GLU A 197 8.38 -5.29 -9.45
C GLU A 197 7.22 -6.01 -8.77
N ARG A 198 7.01 -5.68 -7.51
CA ARG A 198 5.95 -6.20 -6.66
C ARG A 198 5.28 -5.08 -5.89
N THR A 199 3.99 -5.24 -5.64
CA THR A 199 3.24 -4.32 -4.79
C THR A 199 3.63 -4.51 -3.34
N ALA A 200 3.98 -3.42 -2.68
CA ALA A 200 4.38 -3.34 -1.28
C ALA A 200 3.38 -2.58 -0.42
N GLU A 201 3.85 -2.09 0.72
CA GLU A 201 3.06 -1.30 1.67
C GLU A 201 2.51 -0.03 1.00
N PHE A 202 1.28 0.33 1.33
CA PHE A 202 0.51 1.43 0.73
C PHE A 202 0.43 1.43 -0.82
N GLY A 203 0.55 0.25 -1.45
CA GLY A 203 0.49 0.11 -2.90
C GLY A 203 1.74 0.57 -3.64
N GLU A 204 2.80 0.94 -2.95
CA GLU A 204 4.09 1.22 -3.56
C GLU A 204 4.64 0.01 -4.30
N THR A 205 5.62 0.22 -5.17
CA THR A 205 6.30 -0.87 -5.87
C THR A 205 7.72 -1.01 -5.38
N VAL A 206 8.12 -2.26 -5.12
CA VAL A 206 9.50 -2.61 -4.76
C VAL A 206 10.04 -3.66 -5.73
N GLU A 207 11.31 -3.58 -6.05
CA GLU A 207 11.96 -4.59 -6.87
C GLU A 207 12.43 -5.76 -6.01
N ILE A 208 11.86 -6.94 -6.25
CA ILE A 208 12.20 -8.17 -5.55
C ILE A 208 13.06 -9.07 -6.43
N TYR A 209 14.19 -9.51 -5.88
CA TYR A 209 15.15 -10.36 -6.58
C TYR A 209 14.95 -11.82 -6.23
N LYS A 210 15.05 -12.68 -7.27
CA LYS A 210 15.10 -14.14 -7.16
C LYS A 210 16.24 -14.71 -7.98
N PHE A 211 16.67 -15.91 -7.67
CA PHE A 211 17.48 -16.66 -8.63
C PHE A 211 16.64 -17.03 -9.85
N ARG A 212 17.22 -16.82 -11.02
CA ARG A 212 16.54 -17.13 -12.27
C ARG A 212 16.24 -18.63 -12.37
N SER A 213 14.96 -18.96 -12.44
CA SER A 213 14.45 -20.33 -12.58
C SER A 213 13.81 -20.63 -13.94
N MET A 214 13.67 -19.61 -14.79
CA MET A 214 13.12 -19.70 -16.14
C MET A 214 14.19 -19.36 -17.19
N VAL A 215 13.92 -19.71 -18.45
CA VAL A 215 14.73 -19.25 -19.58
C VAL A 215 14.73 -17.73 -19.66
N ALA A 216 15.78 -17.15 -20.26
CA ALA A 216 15.78 -15.71 -20.51
C ALA A 216 14.59 -15.35 -21.41
N ASP A 217 14.01 -14.18 -21.16
CA ASP A 217 12.85 -13.65 -21.91
C ASP A 217 11.59 -14.53 -21.89
N ALA A 218 11.44 -15.37 -20.87
CA ALA A 218 10.30 -16.28 -20.69
C ALA A 218 8.91 -15.59 -20.72
N GLU A 219 8.87 -14.29 -20.46
CA GLU A 219 7.63 -13.49 -20.40
C GLU A 219 7.48 -12.52 -21.58
N ALA A 220 8.48 -12.44 -22.51
CA ALA A 220 8.45 -11.49 -23.60
C ALA A 220 7.22 -11.63 -24.52
N ASP A 221 6.75 -12.87 -24.74
CA ASP A 221 5.60 -13.14 -25.62
C ASP A 221 4.27 -13.26 -24.87
N THR A 222 4.30 -13.47 -23.56
CA THR A 222 3.08 -13.86 -22.81
C THR A 222 2.64 -12.85 -21.75
N GLY A 223 3.48 -11.87 -21.44
CA GLY A 223 3.22 -10.90 -20.35
C GLY A 223 3.16 -11.54 -18.96
N ALA A 224 2.63 -10.78 -18.02
CA ALA A 224 2.42 -11.24 -16.64
C ALA A 224 1.34 -12.32 -16.58
N LYS A 225 1.71 -13.54 -16.18
CA LYS A 225 0.78 -14.66 -15.96
C LYS A 225 1.01 -15.31 -14.62
N LEU A 226 -0.07 -15.80 -14.01
CA LEU A 226 0.01 -16.70 -12.87
C LEU A 226 0.77 -17.97 -13.29
N SER A 227 1.55 -18.53 -12.35
CA SER A 227 2.30 -19.76 -12.61
C SER A 227 1.35 -20.93 -12.85
N GLU A 228 1.57 -21.68 -13.94
CA GLU A 228 0.84 -22.92 -14.19
C GLU A 228 1.14 -23.99 -13.14
N GLU A 229 2.33 -23.92 -12.50
CA GLU A 229 2.72 -24.82 -11.41
C GLU A 229 1.83 -24.63 -10.18
N ASP A 230 1.39 -23.39 -9.90
CA ASP A 230 0.45 -23.09 -8.80
C ASP A 230 -0.94 -23.71 -9.04
N ALA A 231 -1.26 -24.01 -10.30
CA ALA A 231 -2.47 -24.74 -10.70
C ALA A 231 -2.23 -26.25 -10.87
N GLY A 232 -1.04 -26.77 -10.52
CA GLY A 232 -0.68 -28.19 -10.67
C GLY A 232 -0.24 -28.58 -12.08
N GLY A 233 0.03 -27.62 -12.95
CA GLY A 233 0.55 -27.83 -14.30
C GLY A 233 2.08 -27.92 -14.37
N VAL A 234 2.61 -28.02 -15.59
CA VAL A 234 4.05 -27.99 -15.87
C VAL A 234 4.35 -26.77 -16.73
N ASP A 235 5.09 -25.81 -16.20
CA ASP A 235 5.52 -24.64 -16.97
C ASP A 235 6.77 -24.99 -17.80
N SER A 236 6.62 -24.99 -19.13
CA SER A 236 7.70 -25.32 -20.07
C SER A 236 8.84 -24.29 -20.08
N ARG A 237 8.61 -23.10 -19.56
CA ARG A 237 9.60 -22.02 -19.46
C ARG A 237 10.63 -22.27 -18.34
N VAL A 238 10.31 -23.15 -17.40
CA VAL A 238 11.18 -23.46 -16.24
C VAL A 238 12.35 -24.36 -16.64
N THR A 239 13.56 -23.92 -16.34
CA THR A 239 14.80 -24.68 -16.64
C THR A 239 14.93 -25.92 -15.74
N ARG A 240 15.87 -26.83 -16.05
CA ARG A 240 16.11 -28.02 -15.22
C ARG A 240 16.55 -27.63 -13.81
N THR A 241 17.52 -26.74 -13.71
CA THR A 241 18.00 -26.16 -12.43
C THR A 241 16.84 -25.40 -11.76
N GLY A 242 16.07 -24.64 -12.53
CA GLY A 242 14.92 -23.88 -12.04
C GLY A 242 13.86 -24.74 -11.34
N ARG A 243 13.57 -25.93 -11.86
CA ARG A 243 12.64 -26.88 -11.19
C ARG A 243 13.14 -27.31 -9.81
N LEU A 244 14.44 -27.56 -9.67
CA LEU A 244 15.01 -27.89 -8.37
C LEU A 244 14.92 -26.70 -7.40
N LEU A 245 15.31 -25.50 -7.87
CA LEU A 245 15.28 -24.28 -7.08
C LEU A 245 13.87 -23.98 -6.58
N ARG A 246 12.85 -24.03 -7.43
CA ARG A 246 11.44 -23.82 -7.07
C ARG A 246 10.93 -24.85 -6.05
N ARG A 247 11.23 -26.14 -6.25
CA ARG A 247 10.84 -27.20 -5.31
C ARG A 247 11.42 -27.04 -3.93
N THR A 248 12.61 -26.44 -3.83
CA THR A 248 13.35 -26.24 -2.57
C THR A 248 13.22 -24.81 -2.04
N HIS A 249 12.54 -23.93 -2.76
CA HIS A 249 12.45 -22.50 -2.51
C HIS A 249 13.81 -21.78 -2.43
N LEU A 250 14.88 -22.41 -2.96
CA LEU A 250 16.21 -21.80 -3.00
C LEU A 250 16.28 -20.61 -3.97
N ASP A 251 15.37 -20.53 -4.93
CA ASP A 251 15.22 -19.37 -5.81
C ASP A 251 14.87 -18.09 -5.06
N GLU A 252 14.30 -18.19 -3.87
CA GLU A 252 13.88 -17.05 -3.05
C GLU A 252 14.97 -16.55 -2.06
N ILE A 253 16.14 -17.20 -1.99
CA ILE A 253 17.25 -16.75 -1.11
C ILE A 253 17.58 -15.26 -1.27
N PRO A 254 17.63 -14.68 -2.49
CA PRO A 254 17.94 -13.25 -2.65
C PRO A 254 16.92 -12.32 -1.94
N GLN A 255 15.69 -12.77 -1.69
CA GLN A 255 14.67 -11.97 -0.98
C GLN A 255 15.04 -11.74 0.49
N LEU A 256 15.93 -12.54 1.07
CA LEU A 256 16.46 -12.26 2.41
C LEU A 256 17.16 -10.90 2.48
N TRP A 257 17.72 -10.43 1.36
CA TRP A 257 18.26 -9.07 1.28
C TRP A 257 17.15 -8.02 1.36
N SER A 258 16.04 -8.21 0.63
CA SER A 258 14.88 -7.30 0.70
C SER A 258 14.29 -7.22 2.12
N ILE A 259 14.35 -8.33 2.87
CA ILE A 259 13.96 -8.32 4.30
C ILE A 259 14.95 -7.51 5.13
N LEU A 260 16.27 -7.64 4.90
CA LEU A 260 17.28 -6.90 5.65
C LEU A 260 17.18 -5.39 5.45
N VAL A 261 16.96 -4.94 4.22
CA VAL A 261 16.83 -3.50 3.90
C VAL A 261 15.47 -2.94 4.33
N GLY A 262 14.44 -3.79 4.46
CA GLY A 262 13.14 -3.41 4.99
C GLY A 262 12.01 -3.32 3.98
N ASP A 263 12.24 -3.73 2.73
CA ASP A 263 11.22 -3.76 1.67
C ASP A 263 10.22 -4.91 1.88
N MET A 264 10.67 -5.96 2.60
CA MET A 264 9.87 -7.14 2.94
C MET A 264 9.99 -7.51 4.42
N ALA A 265 9.08 -8.36 4.86
CA ALA A 265 9.10 -9.07 6.14
C ALA A 265 9.28 -10.58 5.92
N VAL A 266 9.64 -11.32 6.97
CA VAL A 266 9.65 -12.80 6.91
C VAL A 266 8.24 -13.31 6.74
N VAL A 267 7.32 -12.85 7.59
CA VAL A 267 5.91 -13.24 7.55
C VAL A 267 5.05 -12.03 7.14
N GLY A 268 4.15 -12.22 6.19
CA GLY A 268 3.25 -11.20 5.67
C GLY A 268 2.49 -11.68 4.43
N PRO A 269 1.58 -10.88 3.91
CA PRO A 269 0.93 -11.16 2.63
C PRO A 269 1.95 -11.33 1.50
N ARG A 270 1.83 -12.40 0.70
CA ARG A 270 2.73 -12.57 -0.45
C ARG A 270 2.50 -11.47 -1.48
N PRO A 271 3.55 -10.72 -1.88
CA PRO A 271 3.40 -9.60 -2.80
C PRO A 271 3.01 -10.06 -4.20
N GLU A 272 2.03 -9.41 -4.78
CA GLU A 272 1.63 -9.66 -6.18
C GLU A 272 2.36 -8.71 -7.13
N ARG A 273 2.28 -9.03 -8.42
CA ARG A 273 2.71 -8.12 -9.48
C ARG A 273 1.69 -6.98 -9.60
N PRO A 274 2.13 -5.74 -9.86
CA PRO A 274 1.22 -4.61 -9.98
C PRO A 274 0.08 -4.82 -10.99
N GLU A 275 0.36 -5.51 -12.10
CA GLU A 275 -0.63 -5.79 -13.14
C GLU A 275 -1.69 -6.79 -12.64
N LEU A 276 -1.27 -7.84 -11.91
CA LEU A 276 -2.20 -8.82 -11.35
C LEU A 276 -3.00 -8.25 -10.18
N ASP A 277 -2.39 -7.39 -9.36
CA ASP A 277 -3.11 -6.66 -8.32
C ASP A 277 -4.22 -5.79 -8.93
N ALA A 278 -3.93 -5.05 -10.00
CA ALA A 278 -4.90 -4.20 -10.68
C ALA A 278 -6.10 -5.00 -11.21
N ASP A 279 -5.86 -6.20 -11.75
CA ASP A 279 -6.92 -7.08 -12.22
C ASP A 279 -7.80 -7.58 -11.06
N ILE A 280 -7.18 -8.01 -9.95
CA ILE A 280 -7.90 -8.54 -8.78
C ILE A 280 -8.68 -7.43 -8.07
N GLU A 281 -8.08 -6.26 -7.85
CA GLU A 281 -8.72 -5.15 -7.15
C GLU A 281 -9.93 -4.58 -7.90
N SER A 282 -9.99 -4.76 -9.24
CA SER A 282 -11.16 -4.37 -10.03
C SER A 282 -12.43 -5.15 -9.64
N GLY A 283 -12.27 -6.37 -9.14
CA GLY A 283 -13.37 -7.24 -8.68
C GLY A 283 -13.51 -7.32 -7.16
N ILE A 284 -12.45 -7.05 -6.41
CA ILE A 284 -12.41 -7.21 -4.95
C ILE A 284 -11.83 -5.93 -4.32
N THR A 285 -12.68 -4.95 -4.03
CA THR A 285 -12.26 -3.65 -3.46
C THR A 285 -11.45 -3.80 -2.15
N GLN A 286 -11.78 -4.79 -1.33
CA GLN A 286 -11.09 -5.07 -0.07
C GLN A 286 -9.66 -5.61 -0.26
N TRP A 287 -9.26 -5.96 -1.50
CA TRP A 287 -7.93 -6.47 -1.80
C TRP A 287 -6.81 -5.55 -1.34
N ARG A 288 -7.05 -4.24 -1.39
CA ARG A 288 -6.12 -3.19 -0.98
C ARG A 288 -5.78 -3.19 0.52
N ARG A 289 -6.60 -3.82 1.37
CA ARG A 289 -6.31 -3.96 2.80
C ARG A 289 -5.00 -4.70 3.08
N ARG A 290 -4.52 -5.49 2.13
CA ARG A 290 -3.24 -6.19 2.20
C ARG A 290 -2.04 -5.24 2.17
N TRP A 291 -2.23 -4.02 1.66
CA TRP A 291 -1.18 -3.02 1.52
C TRP A 291 -0.89 -2.23 2.82
N PHE A 292 -1.61 -2.49 3.89
CA PHE A 292 -1.35 -1.85 5.19
C PHE A 292 -0.22 -2.51 5.99
N VAL A 293 0.40 -3.55 5.45
CA VAL A 293 1.53 -4.25 6.06
C VAL A 293 2.55 -4.63 5.00
N LYS A 294 3.80 -4.76 5.41
CA LYS A 294 4.88 -5.18 4.51
C LYS A 294 4.62 -6.56 3.91
N PRO A 295 4.96 -6.76 2.63
CA PRO A 295 4.86 -8.07 2.00
C PRO A 295 5.81 -9.07 2.66
N GLY A 296 5.37 -10.34 2.76
CA GLY A 296 6.11 -11.42 3.38
C GLY A 296 6.77 -12.38 2.40
N LEU A 297 7.90 -12.96 2.82
CA LEU A 297 8.51 -14.11 2.17
C LEU A 297 7.58 -15.33 2.28
N THR A 298 6.99 -15.52 3.44
CA THR A 298 5.92 -16.48 3.69
C THR A 298 4.73 -15.78 4.34
N GLY A 299 3.60 -16.46 4.48
CA GLY A 299 2.40 -15.89 5.09
C GLY A 299 1.29 -16.91 5.29
N LEU A 300 0.27 -16.51 6.05
CA LEU A 300 -0.83 -17.39 6.43
C LEU A 300 -1.57 -17.97 5.21
N ALA A 301 -1.73 -17.20 4.14
CA ALA A 301 -2.32 -17.66 2.89
C ALA A 301 -1.49 -18.77 2.24
N GLN A 302 -0.15 -18.61 2.19
CA GLN A 302 0.77 -19.57 1.58
C GLN A 302 0.77 -20.90 2.31
N ILE A 303 0.88 -20.90 3.65
CA ILE A 303 0.90 -22.15 4.44
C ILE A 303 -0.45 -22.89 4.39
N ASN A 304 -1.55 -22.18 4.09
CA ASN A 304 -2.88 -22.77 3.89
C ASN A 304 -3.18 -23.10 2.42
N GLY A 305 -2.18 -23.04 1.53
CA GLY A 305 -2.30 -23.40 0.12
C GLY A 305 -3.24 -22.50 -0.68
N ALA A 306 -3.47 -21.24 -0.25
CA ALA A 306 -4.19 -20.26 -1.04
C ALA A 306 -3.25 -19.66 -2.09
N THR A 307 -3.65 -19.72 -3.36
CA THR A 307 -2.87 -19.25 -4.52
C THR A 307 -3.52 -18.02 -5.16
N GLY A 308 -2.85 -17.40 -6.14
CA GLY A 308 -3.42 -16.32 -6.94
C GLY A 308 -4.65 -16.71 -7.77
N HIS A 309 -4.92 -18.02 -7.94
CA HIS A 309 -6.14 -18.52 -8.61
C HIS A 309 -7.39 -18.45 -7.72
N ASP A 310 -7.23 -18.24 -6.40
CA ASP A 310 -8.34 -18.06 -5.45
C ASP A 310 -8.08 -16.79 -4.59
N PRO A 311 -8.25 -15.60 -5.18
CA PRO A 311 -7.91 -14.35 -4.52
C PRO A 311 -8.78 -14.06 -3.29
N GLU A 312 -10.05 -14.50 -3.25
CA GLU A 312 -10.92 -14.30 -2.10
C GLU A 312 -10.44 -15.12 -0.88
N ARG A 313 -10.06 -16.37 -1.11
CA ARG A 313 -9.50 -17.22 -0.06
C ARG A 313 -8.16 -16.65 0.44
N LYS A 314 -7.32 -16.19 -0.48
CA LYS A 314 -6.05 -15.55 -0.15
C LYS A 314 -6.26 -14.30 0.69
N LEU A 315 -7.15 -13.40 0.27
CA LEU A 315 -7.50 -12.18 1.01
C LEU A 315 -7.97 -12.47 2.43
N ARG A 316 -8.78 -13.53 2.61
CA ARG A 316 -9.29 -13.92 3.94
C ARG A 316 -8.16 -14.27 4.90
N TYR A 317 -7.18 -15.06 4.46
CA TYR A 317 -6.03 -15.41 5.29
C TYR A 317 -5.10 -14.20 5.53
N ASP A 318 -4.87 -13.38 4.50
CA ASP A 318 -4.04 -12.20 4.64
C ASP A 318 -4.66 -11.18 5.61
N THR A 319 -5.98 -10.97 5.54
CA THR A 319 -6.72 -10.12 6.47
C THR A 319 -6.71 -10.70 7.89
N GLN A 320 -6.87 -12.03 8.03
CA GLN A 320 -6.74 -12.70 9.31
C GLN A 320 -5.36 -12.48 9.94
N TYR A 321 -4.29 -12.61 9.16
CA TYR A 321 -2.92 -12.31 9.62
C TYR A 321 -2.79 -10.87 10.11
N ILE A 322 -3.26 -9.89 9.34
CA ILE A 322 -3.18 -8.47 9.69
C ILE A 322 -3.85 -8.17 11.04
N HIS A 323 -5.00 -8.82 11.32
CA HIS A 323 -5.72 -8.62 12.59
C HIS A 323 -5.16 -9.42 13.76
N GLN A 324 -4.46 -10.54 13.52
CA GLN A 324 -3.99 -11.46 14.56
C GLN A 324 -2.48 -11.44 14.77
N GLN A 325 -1.76 -10.65 13.98
CA GLN A 325 -0.30 -10.59 14.06
C GLN A 325 0.14 -10.30 15.49
N SER A 326 1.09 -11.09 15.92
CA SER A 326 1.83 -10.93 17.17
C SER A 326 3.15 -11.67 17.03
N PHE A 327 4.10 -11.42 17.92
CA PHE A 327 5.38 -12.14 17.94
C PHE A 327 5.24 -13.68 17.91
N TRP A 328 4.12 -14.21 18.45
CA TRP A 328 3.88 -15.66 18.50
C TRP A 328 3.23 -16.22 17.22
N VAL A 329 2.72 -15.37 16.35
CA VAL A 329 2.13 -15.76 15.06
C VAL A 329 3.20 -15.81 13.98
N ASP A 330 4.20 -14.94 14.05
CA ASP A 330 5.36 -14.91 13.16
C ASP A 330 6.37 -16.02 13.49
#